data_c74760a10d61795762fda4bda5f4e78c
#
_entry.id   c74760a10d61795762fda4bda5f4e78c
#
_cell.length_a   1.000
_cell.length_b   1.000
_cell.length_c   1.000
_cell.angle_alpha   90.00
_cell.angle_beta   90.00
_cell.angle_gamma   90.00
#
_symmetry.space_group_name_H-M   'P 1'
#
loop_
_entity.id
_entity.type
_entity.pdbx_description
1 polymer ?
#
loop_
_entity_poly.entity_id
_entity_poly.type
_entity_poly.pdbx_seq_one_letter_code
_entity_poly.pdbx_strand_id
1 'polypeptide(L)' 'ISTEERTYEITTAISWEKFKELKSTFKEHGMVINRYKQEKRDKDMLCTFEVLGTVKKHDKLVQKLLTDKDIKELWF' A
#
# COMPACT_ATOMS: atom_id res chain seq x y z
N ILE A 1 -19.83 -11.03 -6.62
CA ILE A 1 -18.80 -10.32 -5.85
C ILE A 1 -18.08 -9.34 -6.74
N SER A 2 -18.11 -8.07 -6.36
CA SER A 2 -17.45 -7.02 -7.11
C SER A 2 -16.03 -6.84 -6.67
N THR A 3 -15.13 -6.61 -7.62
CA THR A 3 -13.78 -6.17 -7.35
C THR A 3 -13.63 -4.74 -7.83
N GLU A 4 -12.73 -4.02 -7.21
CA GLU A 4 -12.39 -2.66 -7.67
C GLU A 4 -10.89 -2.45 -7.55
N GLU A 5 -10.39 -1.58 -8.41
CA GLU A 5 -9.01 -1.14 -8.32
C GLU A 5 -8.96 0.15 -7.53
N ARG A 6 -8.03 0.21 -6.57
CA ARG A 6 -7.74 1.43 -5.82
C ARG A 6 -6.27 1.74 -5.92
N THR A 7 -5.95 3.02 -5.88
CA THR A 7 -4.57 3.50 -5.84
C THR A 7 -4.24 3.93 -4.43
N TYR A 8 -3.17 3.35 -3.89
CA TYR A 8 -2.66 3.70 -2.57
C TYR A 8 -1.36 4.47 -2.73
N GLU A 9 -1.25 5.60 -2.06
CA GLU A 9 -0.02 6.38 -2.00
C GLU A 9 0.45 6.39 -0.55
N ILE A 10 1.63 5.82 -0.31
CA ILE A 10 2.13 5.53 1.03
C ILE A 10 3.51 6.13 1.20
N THR A 11 3.65 7.06 2.15
CA THR A 11 4.93 7.69 2.46
C THR A 11 5.51 7.10 3.73
N THR A 12 6.76 6.62 3.64
CA THR A 12 7.54 6.13 4.78
C THR A 12 8.96 6.66 4.67
N ALA A 13 9.79 6.45 5.69
CA ALA A 13 11.22 6.62 5.54
C ALA A 13 11.74 5.64 4.47
N ILE A 14 12.83 5.98 3.80
CA ILE A 14 13.40 5.12 2.77
C ILE A 14 13.84 3.80 3.42
N SER A 15 13.26 2.67 2.95
CA SER A 15 13.57 1.35 3.45
C SER A 15 13.16 0.31 2.41
N TRP A 16 14.13 -0.44 1.90
CA TRP A 16 13.85 -1.53 0.98
C TRP A 16 13.00 -2.61 1.66
N GLU A 17 13.30 -2.89 2.93
CA GLU A 17 12.53 -3.89 3.69
C GLU A 17 11.09 -3.47 3.86
N LYS A 18 10.85 -2.18 4.13
CA LYS A 18 9.48 -1.67 4.28
C LYS A 18 8.71 -1.77 2.97
N PHE A 19 9.36 -1.47 1.85
CA PHE A 19 8.71 -1.60 0.55
C PHE A 19 8.28 -3.05 0.30
N LYS A 20 9.16 -4.02 0.56
CA LYS A 20 8.82 -5.44 0.42
C LYS A 20 7.69 -5.85 1.35
N GLU A 21 7.70 -5.35 2.58
CA GLU A 21 6.65 -5.63 3.56
C GLU A 21 5.30 -5.11 3.07
N LEU A 22 5.25 -3.89 2.55
CA LEU A 22 4.01 -3.32 2.02
C LEU A 22 3.46 -4.18 0.87
N LYS A 23 4.31 -4.58 -0.07
CA LYS A 23 3.90 -5.47 -1.16
C LYS A 23 3.33 -6.78 -0.62
N SER A 24 4.01 -7.38 0.34
CA SER A 24 3.56 -8.64 0.95
C SER A 24 2.22 -8.47 1.66
N THR A 25 2.01 -7.32 2.31
CA THR A 25 0.76 -7.04 3.02
C THR A 25 -0.44 -7.09 2.06
N PHE A 26 -0.34 -6.48 0.89
CA PHE A 26 -1.40 -6.56 -0.12
C PHE A 26 -1.66 -8.01 -0.53
N LYS A 27 -0.59 -8.74 -0.84
CA LYS A 27 -0.71 -10.13 -1.29
C LYS A 27 -1.30 -11.04 -0.22
N GLU A 28 -0.88 -10.87 1.03
CA GLU A 28 -1.38 -11.66 2.15
C GLU A 28 -2.85 -11.42 2.43
N HIS A 29 -3.36 -10.26 2.05
CA HIS A 29 -4.78 -9.95 2.13
C HIS A 29 -5.55 -10.41 0.89
N GLY A 30 -4.93 -11.21 0.03
CA GLY A 30 -5.59 -11.79 -1.13
C GLY A 30 -5.84 -10.78 -2.24
N MET A 31 -5.00 -9.76 -2.35
CA MET A 31 -5.15 -8.69 -3.33
C MET A 31 -4.07 -8.78 -4.40
N VAL A 32 -4.35 -8.23 -5.57
CA VAL A 32 -3.43 -8.26 -6.71
C VAL A 32 -2.89 -6.85 -6.96
N ILE A 33 -1.56 -6.71 -6.92
CA ILE A 33 -0.90 -5.46 -7.28
C ILE A 33 -0.72 -5.47 -8.79
N ASN A 34 -1.46 -4.60 -9.49
CA ASN A 34 -1.36 -4.47 -10.95
C ASN A 34 -0.17 -3.62 -11.36
N ARG A 35 0.15 -2.62 -10.55
CA ARG A 35 1.24 -1.71 -10.85
C ARG A 35 1.74 -1.10 -9.54
N TYR A 36 3.03 -0.80 -9.49
CA TYR A 36 3.60 -0.06 -8.37
C TYR A 36 4.73 0.83 -8.86
N LYS A 37 5.02 1.86 -8.09
CA LYS A 37 6.23 2.65 -8.29
C LYS A 37 6.71 3.22 -6.97
N GLN A 38 8.00 3.53 -6.91
CA GLN A 38 8.64 4.20 -5.79
C GLN A 38 9.22 5.52 -6.26
N GLU A 39 9.04 6.55 -5.46
CA GLU A 39 9.64 7.85 -5.70
C GLU A 39 10.45 8.25 -4.48
N LYS A 40 11.68 8.70 -4.71
CA LYS A 40 12.49 9.23 -3.63
C LYS A 40 12.05 10.69 -3.37
N ARG A 41 11.78 10.99 -2.12
CA ARG A 41 11.35 12.31 -1.66
C ARG A 41 12.24 12.71 -0.48
N ASP A 42 13.43 13.26 -0.74
CA ASP A 42 14.42 13.58 0.28
C ASP A 42 14.78 12.30 1.06
N LYS A 43 14.55 12.24 2.36
CA LYS A 43 14.81 11.07 3.20
C LYS A 43 13.64 10.09 3.23
N ASP A 44 12.54 10.43 2.56
CA ASP A 44 11.35 9.60 2.50
C ASP A 44 11.20 8.96 1.13
N MET A 45 10.34 7.97 1.05
CA MET A 45 9.89 7.40 -0.22
C MET A 45 8.38 7.45 -0.29
N LEU A 46 7.87 7.72 -1.50
CA LEU A 46 6.45 7.59 -1.81
C LEU A 46 6.26 6.33 -2.63
N CYS A 47 5.51 5.39 -2.08
CA CYS A 47 5.18 4.13 -2.76
C CYS A 47 3.75 4.21 -3.26
N THR A 48 3.56 4.03 -4.56
CA THR A 48 2.23 4.03 -5.17
C THR A 48 1.92 2.60 -5.60
N PHE A 49 0.74 2.10 -5.20
CA PHE A 49 0.27 0.77 -5.56
C PHE A 49 -1.11 0.87 -6.18
N GLU A 50 -1.27 0.30 -7.37
CA GLU A 50 -2.57 0.13 -8.00
C GLU A 50 -3.00 -1.31 -7.73
N VAL A 51 -4.06 -1.48 -6.96
CA VAL A 51 -4.40 -2.76 -6.34
C VAL A 51 -5.83 -3.15 -6.63
N LEU A 52 -6.01 -4.38 -7.10
CA LEU A 52 -7.32 -4.97 -7.38
C LEU A 52 -7.71 -5.91 -6.24
N GLY A 53 -8.92 -5.77 -5.76
CA GLY A 53 -9.50 -6.63 -4.74
C GLY A 53 -10.95 -6.30 -4.49
N THR A 54 -11.60 -7.09 -3.63
CA THR A 54 -12.96 -6.78 -3.23
C THR A 54 -12.97 -5.55 -2.32
N VAL A 55 -14.09 -4.85 -2.29
CA VAL A 55 -14.27 -3.70 -1.39
C VAL A 55 -13.94 -4.08 0.06
N LYS A 56 -14.40 -5.25 0.49
CA LYS A 56 -14.16 -5.72 1.86
C LYS A 56 -12.67 -5.91 2.14
N LYS A 57 -11.92 -6.44 1.20
CA LYS A 57 -10.47 -6.60 1.36
C LYS A 57 -9.77 -5.26 1.40
N HIS A 58 -10.16 -4.34 0.53
CA HIS A 58 -9.62 -2.98 0.57
C HIS A 58 -9.86 -2.32 1.93
N ASP A 59 -11.09 -2.42 2.45
CA ASP A 59 -11.42 -1.79 3.73
C ASP A 59 -10.60 -2.37 4.87
N LYS A 60 -10.41 -3.69 4.90
CA LYS A 60 -9.56 -4.33 5.92
C LYS A 60 -8.12 -3.87 5.82
N LEU A 61 -7.60 -3.77 4.61
CA LEU A 61 -6.23 -3.35 4.40
C LEU A 61 -6.02 -1.91 4.83
N VAL A 62 -6.93 -1.01 4.49
CA VAL A 62 -6.86 0.40 4.92
C VAL A 62 -6.77 0.49 6.44
N GLN A 63 -7.58 -0.28 7.17
CA GLN A 63 -7.53 -0.28 8.63
C GLN A 63 -6.15 -0.69 9.15
N LYS A 64 -5.53 -1.68 8.53
CA LYS A 64 -4.18 -2.11 8.89
C LYS A 64 -3.15 -1.02 8.60
N LEU A 65 -3.22 -0.41 7.42
CA LEU A 65 -2.28 0.65 7.05
C LEU A 65 -2.40 1.87 7.95
N LEU A 66 -3.61 2.22 8.36
CA LEU A 66 -3.83 3.37 9.24
C LEU A 66 -3.20 3.21 10.62
N THR A 67 -2.95 1.98 11.05
CA THR A 67 -2.31 1.71 12.35
C THR A 67 -0.82 1.42 12.24
N ASP A 68 -0.26 1.46 11.04
CA ASP A 68 1.17 1.21 10.81
C ASP A 68 1.97 2.48 11.16
N LYS A 69 2.79 2.40 12.19
CA LYS A 69 3.54 3.54 12.71
C LYS A 69 4.65 4.03 11.78
N ASP A 70 5.06 3.20 10.84
CA ASP A 70 6.09 3.58 9.86
C ASP A 70 5.51 4.45 8.74
N ILE A 71 4.20 4.46 8.58
CA ILE A 71 3.53 5.23 7.53
C ILE A 71 3.32 6.66 8.02
N LYS A 72 3.94 7.61 7.32
CA LYS A 72 3.85 9.03 7.65
C LYS A 72 2.65 9.69 7.01
N GLU A 73 2.35 9.30 5.77
CA GLU A 73 1.19 9.79 5.01
C GLU A 73 0.59 8.63 4.24
N LEU A 74 -0.72 8.63 4.14
CA LEU A 74 -1.48 7.59 3.45
C LEU A 74 -2.63 8.23 2.67
N TRP A 75 -2.68 7.97 1.36
CA TRP A 75 -3.79 8.34 0.49
C TRP A 75 -4.37 7.08 -0.13
N PHE A 76 -5.68 7.01 -0.19
CA PHE A 76 -6.36 5.85 -0.78
C PHE A 76 -7.73 6.19 -1.34
#